data_269736d9b07d69e6d3f4f4ca79d9a869
#
_entry.id   269736d9b07d69e6d3f4f4ca79d9a869
#
_cell.length_a   1.000
_cell.length_b   1.000
_cell.length_c   1.000
_cell.angle_alpha   90.00
_cell.angle_beta   90.00
_cell.angle_gamma   90.00
#
_symmetry.space_group_name_H-M   'P 1'
#
loop_
_entity.id
_entity.type
_entity.pdbx_description
1 polymer ?
#
loop_
_entity_poly.entity_id
_entity_poly.type
_entity_poly.pdbx_seq_one_letter_code
_entity_poly.pdbx_strand_id
1 'polypeptide(L)'
;MSIAPQDDLLFKALADGRRREILDLLKVKARTTGDLCAHFAGSLDRCTVMQHLGVLERAELVIAVREGRTRWNHLNAAPFLDIHDRWIGPYARHAAGLLGQLRRDLEA
;
A
#
# COMPACT_ATOMS: atom_id res chain seq x y z
N MET A 1 -12.24 22.65 -6.60
CA MET A 1 -11.26 21.76 -5.96
C MET A 1 -11.45 20.34 -6.49
N SER A 2 -10.41 19.76 -7.03
CA SER A 2 -10.54 18.40 -7.54
C SER A 2 -10.27 17.41 -6.41
N ILE A 3 -11.23 16.54 -6.17
CA ILE A 3 -11.04 15.38 -5.32
C ILE A 3 -10.61 14.26 -6.25
N ALA A 4 -9.48 13.64 -5.98
CA ALA A 4 -9.01 12.52 -6.77
C ALA A 4 -9.59 11.23 -6.18
N PRO A 5 -10.65 10.64 -6.79
CA PRO A 5 -11.26 9.42 -6.25
C PRO A 5 -10.26 8.27 -6.11
N GLN A 6 -9.23 8.26 -6.94
CA GLN A 6 -8.18 7.24 -6.90
C GLN A 6 -7.36 7.34 -5.61
N ASP A 7 -7.14 8.55 -5.11
CA ASP A 7 -6.44 8.75 -3.84
C ASP A 7 -7.24 8.16 -2.68
N ASP A 8 -8.56 8.33 -2.69
CA ASP A 8 -9.42 7.77 -1.64
C ASP A 8 -9.38 6.24 -1.66
N LEU A 9 -9.32 5.62 -2.84
CA LEU A 9 -9.18 4.18 -2.96
C LEU A 9 -7.84 3.71 -2.39
N LEU A 10 -6.76 4.47 -2.61
CA LEU A 10 -5.46 4.16 -2.05
C LEU A 10 -5.49 4.22 -0.51
N PHE A 11 -6.03 5.28 0.06
CA PHE A 11 -6.10 5.41 1.51
C PHE A 11 -7.01 4.35 2.13
N LYS A 12 -8.12 4.03 1.47
CA LYS A 12 -8.99 2.93 1.90
C LYS A 12 -8.24 1.60 1.90
N ALA A 13 -7.45 1.34 0.87
CA ALA A 13 -6.66 0.12 0.78
C ALA A 13 -5.66 0.03 1.94
N LEU A 14 -5.03 1.14 2.30
CA LEU A 14 -4.04 1.20 3.38
C LEU A 14 -4.65 1.18 4.77
N ALA A 15 -5.95 1.39 4.90
CA ALA A 15 -6.61 1.49 6.20
C ALA A 15 -6.75 0.15 6.94
N ASP A 16 -6.41 -0.96 6.31
CA ASP A 16 -6.51 -2.29 6.90
C ASP A 16 -5.12 -2.92 7.03
N GLY A 17 -4.80 -3.41 8.24
CA GLY A 17 -3.48 -3.99 8.53
C GLY A 17 -3.14 -5.20 7.69
N ARG A 18 -4.12 -6.03 7.35
CA ARG A 18 -3.87 -7.21 6.51
C ARG A 18 -3.56 -6.83 5.08
N ARG A 19 -4.17 -5.78 4.57
CA ARG A 19 -3.82 -5.26 3.24
C ARG A 19 -2.42 -4.67 3.23
N ARG A 20 -2.01 -3.97 4.29
CA ARG A 20 -0.63 -3.49 4.42
C ARG A 20 0.35 -4.66 4.48
N GLU A 21 -0.01 -5.74 5.18
CA GLU A 21 0.84 -6.94 5.23
C GLU A 21 1.00 -7.58 3.85
N ILE A 22 -0.07 -7.67 3.05
CA ILE A 22 0.01 -8.15 1.68
C ILE A 22 0.98 -7.28 0.87
N LEU A 23 0.86 -5.96 0.97
CA LEU A 23 1.75 -5.04 0.25
C LEU A 23 3.20 -5.22 0.68
N ASP A 24 3.47 -5.43 1.96
CA ASP A 24 4.82 -5.68 2.45
C ASP A 24 5.39 -6.97 1.88
N LEU A 25 4.59 -8.01 1.76
CA LEU A 25 5.01 -9.27 1.14
C LEU A 25 5.33 -9.05 -0.34
N LEU A 26 4.48 -8.34 -1.05
CA LEU A 26 4.65 -8.07 -2.48
C LEU A 26 5.81 -7.12 -2.76
N LYS A 27 6.17 -6.28 -1.80
CA LYS A 27 7.35 -5.42 -1.92
C LYS A 27 8.63 -6.24 -2.03
N VAL A 28 8.67 -7.40 -1.41
CA VAL A 28 9.83 -8.30 -1.47
C VAL A 28 9.87 -9.01 -2.82
N LYS A 29 8.74 -9.59 -3.25
CA LYS A 29 8.62 -10.28 -4.54
C LYS A 29 7.15 -10.52 -4.88
N ALA A 30 6.86 -10.73 -6.16
CA ALA A 30 5.55 -11.15 -6.62
C ALA A 30 5.16 -12.50 -5.97
N ARG A 31 3.88 -12.69 -5.71
CA ARG A 31 3.37 -13.90 -5.07
C ARG A 31 2.09 -14.35 -5.73
N THR A 32 1.90 -15.67 -5.77
CA THR A 32 0.62 -16.22 -6.25
C THR A 32 -0.46 -15.99 -5.19
N THR A 33 -1.72 -16.03 -5.63
CA THR A 33 -2.84 -15.99 -4.69
C THR A 33 -2.78 -17.15 -3.70
N GLY A 34 -2.35 -18.33 -4.16
CA GLY A 34 -2.14 -19.49 -3.30
C GLY A 34 -1.10 -19.24 -2.20
N ASP A 35 0.01 -18.59 -2.55
CA ASP A 35 1.05 -18.22 -1.58
C ASP A 35 0.50 -17.29 -0.50
N LEU A 36 -0.30 -16.30 -0.91
CA LEU A 36 -0.91 -15.36 0.04
C LEU A 36 -1.92 -16.06 0.95
N CYS A 37 -2.73 -16.96 0.38
CA CYS A 37 -3.66 -17.75 1.19
C CYS A 37 -2.92 -18.63 2.20
N ALA A 38 -1.80 -19.22 1.80
CA ALA A 38 -0.97 -20.03 2.69
C ALA A 38 -0.38 -19.18 3.84
N HIS A 39 0.06 -17.96 3.51
CA HIS A 39 0.61 -17.03 4.52
C HIS A 39 -0.43 -16.71 5.60
N PHE A 40 -1.69 -16.53 5.21
CA PHE A 40 -2.77 -16.19 6.15
C PHE A 40 -3.54 -17.42 6.65
N ALA A 41 -3.06 -18.62 6.37
CA ALA A 41 -3.74 -19.84 6.80
C ALA A 41 -3.95 -19.83 8.33
N GLY A 42 -5.17 -20.15 8.74
CA GLY A 42 -5.55 -20.12 10.17
C GLY A 42 -6.05 -18.78 10.67
N SER A 43 -5.82 -17.69 9.95
CA SER A 43 -6.34 -16.37 10.34
C SER A 43 -7.33 -15.79 9.33
N LEU A 44 -7.16 -16.03 8.04
CA LEU A 44 -8.07 -15.58 6.99
C LEU A 44 -8.41 -16.74 6.07
N ASP A 45 -9.66 -16.79 5.62
CA ASP A 45 -10.04 -17.74 4.57
C ASP A 45 -9.70 -17.18 3.18
N ARG A 46 -9.81 -18.04 2.16
CA ARG A 46 -9.49 -17.65 0.79
C ARG A 46 -10.36 -16.50 0.29
N CYS A 47 -11.64 -16.52 0.61
CA CYS A 47 -12.56 -15.47 0.17
C CYS A 47 -12.15 -14.10 0.73
N THR A 48 -11.75 -14.05 1.99
CA THR A 48 -11.29 -12.82 2.62
C THR A 48 -9.99 -12.31 1.99
N VAL A 49 -9.04 -13.20 1.72
CA VAL A 49 -7.79 -12.83 1.02
C VAL A 49 -8.12 -12.26 -0.35
N MET A 50 -9.04 -12.90 -1.09
CA MET A 50 -9.46 -12.40 -2.41
C MET A 50 -10.16 -11.05 -2.34
N GLN A 51 -10.95 -10.79 -1.28
CA GLN A 51 -11.57 -9.49 -1.06
C GLN A 51 -10.53 -8.40 -0.84
N HIS A 52 -9.51 -8.67 -0.02
CA HIS A 52 -8.40 -7.74 0.20
C HIS A 52 -7.64 -7.45 -1.10
N LEU A 53 -7.34 -8.48 -1.88
CA LEU A 53 -6.70 -8.31 -3.18
C LEU A 53 -7.55 -7.46 -4.11
N GLY A 54 -8.87 -7.65 -4.11
CA GLY A 54 -9.78 -6.84 -4.92
C GLY A 54 -9.74 -5.36 -4.55
N VAL A 55 -9.66 -5.03 -3.25
CA VAL A 55 -9.52 -3.65 -2.79
C VAL A 55 -8.20 -3.06 -3.27
N LEU A 56 -7.10 -3.81 -3.15
CA LEU A 56 -5.78 -3.39 -3.59
C LEU A 56 -5.71 -3.19 -5.11
N GLU A 57 -6.37 -4.06 -5.89
CA GLU A 57 -6.44 -3.90 -7.34
C GLU A 57 -7.21 -2.66 -7.75
N ARG A 58 -8.34 -2.38 -7.12
CA ARG A 58 -9.12 -1.17 -7.41
C ARG A 58 -8.34 0.10 -7.09
N ALA A 59 -7.45 0.04 -6.09
CA ALA A 59 -6.55 1.14 -5.77
C ALA A 59 -5.32 1.18 -6.69
N GLU A 60 -5.22 0.25 -7.64
CA GLU A 60 -4.10 0.12 -8.58
C GLU A 60 -2.76 -0.16 -7.90
N LEU A 61 -2.80 -0.70 -6.68
CA LEU A 61 -1.60 -1.08 -5.93
C LEU A 61 -1.15 -2.51 -6.23
N VAL A 62 -2.03 -3.33 -6.76
CA VAL A 62 -1.75 -4.71 -7.15
C VAL A 62 -2.16 -4.91 -8.60
N ILE A 63 -1.26 -5.50 -9.37
CA ILE A 63 -1.50 -5.91 -10.75
C ILE A 63 -1.49 -7.43 -10.78
N ALA A 64 -2.60 -8.02 -11.23
CA ALA A 64 -2.73 -9.46 -11.38
C ALA A 64 -2.38 -9.89 -12.79
N VAL A 65 -1.53 -10.90 -12.90
CA VAL A 65 -1.15 -11.51 -14.18
C VAL A 65 -1.43 -13.00 -14.10
N ARG A 66 -2.19 -13.52 -15.04
CA ARG A 66 -2.48 -14.95 -15.09
C ARG A 66 -1.48 -15.68 -15.97
N GLU A 67 -0.97 -16.77 -15.44
CA GLU A 67 -0.15 -17.75 -16.18
C GLU A 67 -0.81 -19.11 -16.00
N GLY A 68 -1.53 -19.55 -17.03
CA GLY A 68 -2.34 -20.76 -16.94
C GLY A 68 -3.45 -20.60 -15.89
N ARG A 69 -3.46 -21.45 -14.86
CA ARG A 69 -4.41 -21.38 -13.75
C ARG A 69 -3.89 -20.57 -12.57
N THR A 70 -2.66 -20.09 -12.68
CA THR A 70 -2.01 -19.38 -11.58
C THR A 70 -2.19 -17.89 -11.76
N ARG A 71 -2.62 -17.23 -10.68
CA ARG A 71 -2.72 -15.78 -10.63
C ARG A 71 -1.54 -15.24 -9.84
N TRP A 72 -0.70 -14.47 -10.51
CA TRP A 72 0.43 -13.77 -9.91
C TRP A 72 0.03 -12.36 -9.55
N ASN A 73 0.36 -11.95 -8.32
CA ASN A 73 0.10 -10.62 -7.82
C ASN A 73 1.41 -9.85 -7.74
N HIS A 74 1.44 -8.70 -8.38
CA HIS A 74 2.62 -7.83 -8.44
C HIS A 74 2.31 -6.51 -7.74
N LEU A 75 3.25 -5.98 -7.00
CA LEU A 75 3.11 -4.65 -6.44
C LEU A 75 3.27 -3.61 -7.55
N ASN A 76 2.36 -2.66 -7.59
CA ASN A 76 2.52 -1.45 -8.38
C ASN A 76 2.75 -0.30 -7.41
N ALA A 77 4.00 0.17 -7.30
CA ALA A 77 4.36 1.21 -6.37
C ALA A 77 4.12 2.63 -6.90
N ALA A 78 3.76 2.78 -8.18
CA ALA A 78 3.58 4.10 -8.79
C ALA A 78 2.58 4.99 -8.06
N PRO A 79 1.40 4.49 -7.62
CA PRO A 79 0.47 5.34 -6.86
C PRO A 79 1.05 5.86 -5.54
N PHE A 80 1.92 5.10 -4.89
CA PHE A 80 2.59 5.55 -3.67
C PHE A 80 3.52 6.72 -3.94
N LEU A 81 4.30 6.65 -5.00
CA LEU A 81 5.20 7.74 -5.38
C LEU A 81 4.41 9.00 -5.69
N ASP A 82 3.33 8.86 -6.44
CA ASP A 82 2.47 9.99 -6.82
C ASP A 82 1.86 10.67 -5.59
N ILE A 83 1.28 9.91 -4.67
CA ILE A 83 0.66 10.49 -3.47
C ILE A 83 1.72 11.08 -2.52
N HIS A 84 2.88 10.47 -2.46
CA HIS A 84 3.99 11.00 -1.67
C HIS A 84 4.42 12.37 -2.20
N ASP A 85 4.64 12.48 -3.50
CA ASP A 85 5.13 13.73 -4.10
C ASP A 85 4.11 14.85 -4.01
N ARG A 86 2.82 14.55 -4.24
CA ARG A 86 1.78 15.56 -4.24
C ARG A 86 1.31 15.96 -2.86
N TRP A 87 1.31 15.03 -1.92
CA TRP A 87 0.64 15.28 -0.66
C TRP A 87 1.47 14.96 0.59
N ILE A 88 2.07 13.77 0.68
CA ILE A 88 2.79 13.34 1.91
C ILE A 88 4.15 14.02 2.03
N GLY A 89 4.91 14.09 0.93
CA GLY A 89 6.26 14.68 0.93
C GLY A 89 6.31 16.11 1.44
N PRO A 90 5.39 17.01 1.02
CA PRO A 90 5.36 18.38 1.55
C PRO A 90 5.17 18.44 3.07
N TYR A 91 4.33 17.57 3.63
CA TYR A 91 4.17 17.50 5.10
C TYR A 91 5.41 16.95 5.80
N ALA A 92 6.05 15.94 5.21
CA ALA A 92 7.28 15.37 5.76
C ALA A 92 8.39 16.42 5.81
N ARG A 93 8.55 17.22 4.75
CA ARG A 93 9.53 18.31 4.70
C ARG A 93 9.19 19.41 5.70
N HIS A 94 7.90 19.74 5.86
CA HIS A 94 7.45 20.72 6.85
C HIS A 94 7.76 20.23 8.27
N ALA A 95 7.45 18.97 8.57
CA ALA A 95 7.77 18.37 9.88
C ALA A 95 9.27 18.38 10.15
N ALA A 96 10.09 18.06 9.17
CA ALA A 96 11.54 18.08 9.30
C ALA A 96 12.04 19.49 9.62
N GLY A 97 11.47 20.53 8.97
CA GLY A 97 11.81 21.92 9.25
C GLY A 97 11.45 22.33 10.66
N LEU A 98 10.28 21.95 11.16
CA LEU A 98 9.84 22.23 12.52
C LEU A 98 10.73 21.52 13.54
N LEU A 99 11.08 20.27 13.30
CA LEU A 99 11.98 19.51 14.19
C LEU A 99 13.37 20.11 14.22
N GLY A 100 13.88 20.55 13.07
CA GLY A 100 15.16 21.22 12.98
C GLY A 100 15.18 22.54 13.75
N GLN A 101 14.10 23.33 13.65
CA GLN A 101 13.98 24.57 14.39
C GLN A 101 13.93 24.32 15.90
N LEU A 102 13.14 23.34 16.33
CA LEU A 102 13.05 22.97 17.73
C LEU A 102 14.42 22.54 18.27
N ARG A 103 15.16 21.75 17.52
CA ARG A 103 16.51 21.32 17.90
C ARG A 103 17.44 22.51 18.10
N ARG A 104 17.43 23.48 17.16
CA ARG A 104 18.23 24.70 17.27
C ARG A 104 17.84 25.51 18.52
N ASP A 105 16.55 25.64 18.79
CA ASP A 105 16.06 26.39 19.96
C ASP A 105 16.51 25.74 21.28
N LEU A 106 16.54 24.40 21.33
CA LEU A 106 16.99 23.65 22.51
C LEU A 106 18.50 23.74 22.72
N GLU A 107 19.29 23.93 21.66
CA GLU A 107 20.75 24.02 21.70
C GLU A 107 21.24 25.45 21.91
N ALA A 108 20.36 26.41 21.85
CA ALA A 108 20.70 27.83 22.00
C ALA A 108 20.95 28.21 23.46
#